data_753db4e18c6e7b01ea78b0eff7ec5c7a
#
_entry.id   753db4e18c6e7b01ea78b0eff7ec5c7a
#
_cell.length_a   1.000
_cell.length_b   1.000
_cell.length_c   1.000
_cell.angle_alpha   90.00
_cell.angle_beta   90.00
_cell.angle_gamma   90.00
#
_symmetry.space_group_name_H-M   'P 1'
#
loop_
_entity.id
_entity.type
_entity.pdbx_description
1 polymer ?
#
loop_
_entity_poly.entity_id
_entity_poly.type
_entity_poly.pdbx_seq_one_letter_code
_entity_poly.pdbx_strand_id
1 'polypeptide(L)'
;MKKLFTLLPLLLALLVFCACTANPKDFEAAGLTITLTDDLAREDSLNEGQDAVFVSDDAVVSVFCESFKTLGVDSSLSEEDYAQILKLTNDIEATVMHKGDYIYFQYEASEKDADYKYLAVVYKADDAFYMVQFGTFTELFDAQLETFWGYAESVKV
;
A
#
# COMPACT_ATOMS: atom_id res chain seq x y z
N MET A 1 -32.93 -59.56 8.80
CA MET A 1 -32.51 -58.57 7.81
C MET A 1 -32.14 -57.30 8.56
N LYS A 2 -30.88 -57.13 8.88
CA LYS A 2 -30.39 -56.01 9.69
C LYS A 2 -29.81 -54.98 8.73
N LYS A 3 -30.42 -53.82 8.69
CA LYS A 3 -29.91 -52.66 7.91
C LYS A 3 -28.72 -52.07 8.67
N LEU A 4 -27.53 -52.28 8.13
CA LEU A 4 -26.31 -51.64 8.58
C LEU A 4 -26.29 -50.22 8.00
N PHE A 5 -26.67 -49.24 8.82
CA PHE A 5 -26.58 -47.83 8.48
C PHE A 5 -25.12 -47.40 8.56
N THR A 6 -24.50 -47.23 7.42
CA THR A 6 -23.16 -46.73 7.27
C THR A 6 -23.10 -45.26 7.65
N LEU A 7 -22.61 -44.97 8.84
CA LEU A 7 -22.24 -43.66 9.35
C LEU A 7 -20.85 -43.31 8.81
N LEU A 8 -20.80 -42.96 7.51
CA LEU A 8 -19.54 -42.51 6.92
C LEU A 8 -19.87 -41.46 5.86
N PRO A 9 -20.15 -40.23 6.19
CA PRO A 9 -19.51 -39.13 5.50
C PRO A 9 -19.43 -37.80 6.27
N LEU A 10 -19.20 -37.82 7.55
CA LEU A 10 -19.09 -36.54 8.28
C LEU A 10 -17.66 -36.20 8.72
N LEU A 11 -16.68 -36.94 8.22
CA LEU A 11 -15.27 -36.72 8.59
C LEU A 11 -14.42 -36.07 7.49
N LEU A 12 -15.06 -35.55 6.44
CA LEU A 12 -14.32 -34.98 5.28
C LEU A 12 -14.54 -33.50 5.08
N ALA A 13 -15.02 -32.78 6.06
CA ALA A 13 -15.27 -31.35 5.97
C ALA A 13 -14.41 -30.49 6.91
N LEU A 14 -13.35 -31.06 7.50
CA LEU A 14 -12.31 -30.27 8.14
C LEU A 14 -11.05 -30.24 7.24
N LEU A 15 -11.21 -29.84 5.99
CA LEU A 15 -10.17 -29.14 5.31
C LEU A 15 -10.04 -27.79 6.04
N VAL A 16 -9.24 -27.79 7.08
CA VAL A 16 -8.64 -26.59 7.62
C VAL A 16 -7.98 -25.92 6.42
N PHE A 17 -8.63 -24.91 5.86
CA PHE A 17 -7.94 -23.87 5.13
C PHE A 17 -6.97 -23.26 6.14
N CYS A 18 -5.74 -23.78 6.20
CA CYS A 18 -4.60 -22.99 6.56
C CYS A 18 -4.48 -21.94 5.43
N ALA A 19 -5.37 -20.98 5.40
CA ALA A 19 -5.02 -19.69 4.88
C ALA A 19 -3.83 -19.27 5.75
N CYS A 20 -2.65 -19.16 5.18
CA CYS A 20 -1.58 -18.38 5.77
C CYS A 20 -2.15 -16.99 5.94
N THR A 21 -2.71 -16.72 7.11
CA THR A 21 -3.14 -15.38 7.49
C THR A 21 -1.86 -14.65 7.81
N ALA A 22 -1.41 -13.82 6.88
CA ALA A 22 -0.32 -12.91 7.14
C ALA A 22 -0.69 -12.04 8.36
N ASN A 23 0.24 -11.89 9.32
CA ASN A 23 -0.03 -11.18 10.55
C ASN A 23 0.36 -9.71 10.41
N PRO A 24 -0.36 -8.78 11.06
CA PRO A 24 0.02 -7.39 11.07
C PRO A 24 1.34 -7.19 11.81
N LYS A 25 2.22 -6.36 11.24
CA LYS A 25 3.52 -5.99 11.78
C LYS A 25 3.79 -4.52 11.54
N ASP A 26 4.28 -3.81 12.55
CA ASP A 26 4.67 -2.41 12.44
C ASP A 26 6.08 -2.29 11.85
N PHE A 27 6.22 -1.36 10.91
CA PHE A 27 7.47 -0.97 10.29
C PHE A 27 7.69 0.52 10.46
N GLU A 28 8.94 0.89 10.73
CA GLU A 28 9.37 2.29 10.78
C GLU A 28 10.15 2.62 9.51
N ALA A 29 9.82 3.75 8.87
CA ALA A 29 10.47 4.22 7.66
C ALA A 29 10.46 5.75 7.58
N ALA A 30 11.62 6.37 7.45
CA ALA A 30 11.77 7.82 7.24
C ALA A 30 11.03 8.72 8.25
N GLY A 31 10.77 8.23 9.47
CA GLY A 31 10.04 8.97 10.50
C GLY A 31 8.54 8.66 10.58
N LEU A 32 7.99 7.88 9.66
CA LEU A 32 6.63 7.35 9.79
C LEU A 32 6.62 5.92 10.33
N THR A 33 5.48 5.52 10.88
CA THR A 33 5.16 4.12 11.21
C THR A 33 4.01 3.65 10.34
N ILE A 34 4.10 2.43 9.81
CA ILE A 34 3.05 1.78 9.02
C ILE A 34 2.88 0.34 9.48
N THR A 35 1.64 -0.13 9.61
CA THR A 35 1.32 -1.53 9.88
C THR A 35 1.05 -2.24 8.57
N LEU A 36 1.89 -3.18 8.20
CA LEU A 36 1.76 -4.05 7.03
C LEU A 36 1.58 -5.50 7.47
N THR A 37 1.31 -6.40 6.55
CA THR A 37 1.35 -7.84 6.80
C THR A 37 2.80 -8.35 6.80
N ASP A 38 3.08 -9.42 7.56
CA ASP A 38 4.43 -9.96 7.78
C ASP A 38 5.03 -10.70 6.57
N ASP A 39 4.26 -10.89 5.51
CA ASP A 39 4.71 -11.35 4.20
C ASP A 39 5.41 -10.25 3.38
N LEU A 40 5.19 -8.96 3.72
CA LEU A 40 5.90 -7.84 3.14
C LEU A 40 7.29 -7.71 3.79
N ALA A 41 8.34 -7.94 3.01
CA ALA A 41 9.72 -7.82 3.44
C ALA A 41 10.31 -6.48 2.98
N ARG A 42 11.11 -5.84 3.86
CA ARG A 42 11.84 -4.62 3.49
C ARG A 42 12.94 -4.96 2.50
N GLU A 43 12.99 -4.21 1.40
CA GLU A 43 14.07 -4.27 0.42
C GLU A 43 15.21 -3.31 0.79
N ASP A 44 16.46 -3.76 0.58
CA ASP A 44 17.64 -2.93 0.79
C ASP A 44 17.97 -2.06 -0.44
N SER A 45 17.47 -2.47 -1.63
CA SER A 45 17.71 -1.78 -2.89
C SER A 45 16.57 -0.80 -3.17
N LEU A 46 16.86 0.49 -3.04
CA LEU A 46 15.92 1.57 -3.29
C LEU A 46 16.14 2.18 -4.68
N ASN A 47 15.04 2.56 -5.32
CA ASN A 47 15.09 3.44 -6.49
C ASN A 47 15.30 4.90 -6.05
N GLU A 48 15.64 5.77 -7.01
CA GLU A 48 15.83 7.19 -6.73
C GLU A 48 14.60 7.81 -6.07
N GLY A 49 14.83 8.51 -4.97
CA GLY A 49 13.78 9.20 -4.19
C GLY A 49 13.02 8.33 -3.19
N GLN A 50 13.17 7.01 -3.21
CA GLN A 50 12.53 6.14 -2.22
C GLN A 50 13.29 6.14 -0.89
N ASP A 51 12.57 6.25 0.22
CA ASP A 51 13.12 6.16 1.58
C ASP A 51 12.95 4.76 2.19
N ALA A 52 11.92 4.04 1.76
CA ALA A 52 11.73 2.62 2.07
C ALA A 52 10.87 1.92 1.02
N VAL A 53 11.12 0.63 0.85
CA VAL A 53 10.32 -0.26 0.00
C VAL A 53 10.08 -1.58 0.74
N PHE A 54 8.85 -2.07 0.67
CA PHE A 54 8.45 -3.38 1.18
C PHE A 54 7.80 -4.15 0.04
N VAL A 55 8.16 -5.42 -0.11
CA VAL A 55 7.75 -6.26 -1.24
C VAL A 55 7.25 -7.60 -0.75
N SER A 56 6.17 -8.08 -1.35
CA SER A 56 5.70 -9.47 -1.28
C SER A 56 5.61 -10.04 -2.71
N ASP A 57 5.08 -11.24 -2.87
CA ASP A 57 4.94 -11.88 -4.18
C ASP A 57 4.03 -11.08 -5.13
N ASP A 58 3.04 -10.36 -4.61
CA ASP A 58 1.99 -9.69 -5.36
C ASP A 58 1.77 -8.22 -5.00
N ALA A 59 2.55 -7.65 -4.07
CA ALA A 59 2.39 -6.26 -3.66
C ALA A 59 3.73 -5.57 -3.40
N VAL A 60 3.76 -4.27 -3.65
CA VAL A 60 4.86 -3.37 -3.30
C VAL A 60 4.33 -2.17 -2.53
N VAL A 61 5.02 -1.78 -1.47
CA VAL A 61 4.75 -0.55 -0.72
C VAL A 61 6.00 0.30 -0.73
N SER A 62 5.91 1.51 -1.28
CA SER A 62 7.02 2.47 -1.36
C SER A 62 6.71 3.71 -0.52
N VAL A 63 7.70 4.15 0.25
CA VAL A 63 7.63 5.35 1.08
C VAL A 63 8.57 6.42 0.53
N PHE A 64 8.05 7.62 0.39
CA PHE A 64 8.77 8.83 -0.02
C PHE A 64 8.55 9.90 1.03
N CYS A 65 9.62 10.58 1.44
CA CYS A 65 9.59 11.67 2.41
C CYS A 65 10.29 12.90 1.83
N GLU A 66 9.58 14.01 1.73
CA GLU A 66 10.14 15.26 1.25
C GLU A 66 9.95 16.36 2.28
N SER A 67 11.06 16.84 2.86
CA SER A 67 11.00 17.94 3.83
C SER A 67 10.56 19.24 3.16
N PHE A 68 9.83 20.09 3.89
CA PHE A 68 9.45 21.43 3.41
C PHE A 68 10.66 22.24 2.96
N LYS A 69 11.80 22.06 3.65
CA LYS A 69 13.06 22.70 3.28
C LYS A 69 13.58 22.26 1.93
N THR A 70 13.52 20.96 1.63
CA THR A 70 13.94 20.40 0.33
C THR A 70 13.05 20.89 -0.80
N LEU A 71 11.74 20.94 -0.56
CA LEU A 71 10.75 21.43 -1.51
C LEU A 71 10.80 22.96 -1.69
N GLY A 72 11.42 23.70 -0.76
CA GLY A 72 11.42 25.16 -0.74
C GLY A 72 10.04 25.76 -0.43
N VAL A 73 9.22 25.07 0.35
CA VAL A 73 7.88 25.44 0.76
C VAL A 73 7.81 25.61 2.29
N ASP A 74 6.71 26.14 2.77
CA ASP A 74 6.38 26.22 4.20
C ASP A 74 5.18 25.34 4.57
N SER A 75 4.81 25.36 5.82
CA SER A 75 3.70 24.56 6.34
C SER A 75 2.31 24.98 5.84
N SER A 76 2.19 26.04 5.03
CA SER A 76 0.91 26.47 4.46
C SER A 76 0.50 25.66 3.22
N LEU A 77 1.44 24.97 2.57
CA LEU A 77 1.14 24.08 1.46
C LEU A 77 0.23 22.95 1.96
N SER A 78 -0.87 22.68 1.26
CA SER A 78 -1.79 21.61 1.59
C SER A 78 -1.34 20.27 1.02
N GLU A 79 -1.87 19.15 1.55
CA GLU A 79 -1.65 17.81 1.00
C GLU A 79 -2.16 17.71 -0.45
N GLU A 80 -3.27 18.40 -0.76
CA GLU A 80 -3.83 18.42 -2.11
C GLU A 80 -2.91 19.15 -3.09
N ASP A 81 -2.37 20.30 -2.71
CA ASP A 81 -1.42 21.05 -3.55
C ASP A 81 -0.13 20.21 -3.76
N TYR A 82 0.35 19.56 -2.70
CA TYR A 82 1.51 18.66 -2.80
C TYR A 82 1.23 17.47 -3.73
N ALA A 83 0.05 16.85 -3.64
CA ALA A 83 -0.36 15.77 -4.56
C ALA A 83 -0.39 16.26 -6.02
N GLN A 84 -0.84 17.48 -6.28
CA GLN A 84 -0.79 18.07 -7.63
C GLN A 84 0.64 18.30 -8.11
N ILE A 85 1.53 18.78 -7.23
CA ILE A 85 2.97 18.94 -7.55
C ILE A 85 3.58 17.59 -7.91
N LEU A 86 3.37 16.56 -7.10
CA LEU A 86 3.87 15.20 -7.36
C LEU A 86 3.46 14.69 -8.74
N LYS A 87 2.18 14.84 -9.08
CA LYS A 87 1.66 14.41 -10.38
C LYS A 87 2.33 15.14 -11.54
N LEU A 88 2.46 16.46 -11.43
CA LEU A 88 3.08 17.29 -12.48
C LEU A 88 4.57 16.99 -12.64
N THR A 89 5.29 16.80 -11.53
CA THR A 89 6.73 16.56 -11.53
C THR A 89 7.08 15.17 -12.09
N ASN A 90 6.21 14.18 -11.86
CA ASN A 90 6.43 12.80 -12.29
C ASN A 90 5.62 12.42 -13.54
N ASP A 91 4.98 13.38 -14.19
CA ASP A 91 4.19 13.18 -15.43
C ASP A 91 3.07 12.13 -15.26
N ILE A 92 2.43 12.13 -14.07
CA ILE A 92 1.39 11.17 -13.70
C ILE A 92 0.02 11.69 -14.14
N GLU A 93 -0.62 10.99 -15.08
CA GLU A 93 -2.00 11.25 -15.49
C GLU A 93 -2.99 10.60 -14.50
N ALA A 94 -3.41 11.37 -13.50
CA ALA A 94 -4.37 10.93 -12.50
C ALA A 94 -5.23 12.09 -12.00
N THR A 95 -6.34 11.79 -11.34
CA THR A 95 -7.15 12.79 -10.62
C THR A 95 -6.86 12.68 -9.13
N VAL A 96 -6.61 13.82 -8.47
CA VAL A 96 -6.53 13.87 -7.00
C VAL A 96 -7.94 13.70 -6.44
N MET A 97 -8.08 12.81 -5.49
CA MET A 97 -9.34 12.39 -4.89
C MET A 97 -9.27 12.48 -3.37
N HIS A 98 -10.43 12.43 -2.72
CA HIS A 98 -10.56 12.46 -1.27
C HIS A 98 -11.31 11.23 -0.76
N LYS A 99 -10.83 10.64 0.35
CA LYS A 99 -11.55 9.64 1.15
C LYS A 99 -11.48 10.04 2.61
N GLY A 100 -12.54 10.67 3.14
CA GLY A 100 -12.47 11.32 4.46
C GLY A 100 -11.39 12.40 4.44
N ASP A 101 -10.43 12.30 5.35
CA ASP A 101 -9.30 13.24 5.47
C ASP A 101 -8.10 12.86 4.59
N TYR A 102 -8.15 11.73 3.88
CA TYR A 102 -7.06 11.29 3.02
C TYR A 102 -7.11 11.93 1.65
N ILE A 103 -5.98 12.46 1.21
CA ILE A 103 -5.72 12.92 -0.16
C ILE A 103 -4.99 11.82 -0.90
N TYR A 104 -5.50 11.40 -2.05
CA TYR A 104 -4.93 10.30 -2.79
C TYR A 104 -5.14 10.43 -4.30
N PHE A 105 -4.41 9.63 -5.06
CA PHE A 105 -4.65 9.40 -6.47
C PHE A 105 -4.31 7.95 -6.84
N GLN A 106 -4.86 7.48 -7.96
CA GLN A 106 -4.53 6.18 -8.52
C GLN A 106 -3.97 6.37 -9.91
N TYR A 107 -2.98 5.58 -10.27
CA TYR A 107 -2.39 5.63 -11.60
C TYR A 107 -1.85 4.26 -12.00
N GLU A 108 -1.59 4.08 -13.29
CA GLU A 108 -1.01 2.89 -13.87
C GLU A 108 0.38 3.20 -14.39
N ALA A 109 1.28 2.23 -14.29
CA ALA A 109 2.62 2.31 -14.87
C ALA A 109 3.02 0.93 -15.40
N SER A 110 3.66 0.92 -16.57
CA SER A 110 4.21 -0.30 -17.15
C SER A 110 5.71 -0.36 -16.83
N GLU A 111 6.13 -1.43 -16.18
CA GLU A 111 7.52 -1.69 -15.86
C GLU A 111 7.96 -3.02 -16.48
N LYS A 112 9.00 -2.98 -17.32
CA LYS A 112 9.51 -4.13 -18.07
C LYS A 112 8.41 -4.76 -18.94
N ASP A 113 7.82 -5.86 -18.53
CA ASP A 113 6.78 -6.57 -19.29
C ASP A 113 5.50 -6.75 -18.45
N ALA A 114 5.31 -5.93 -17.42
CA ALA A 114 4.15 -6.01 -16.53
C ALA A 114 3.50 -4.64 -16.31
N ASP A 115 2.18 -4.64 -16.22
CA ASP A 115 1.37 -3.46 -15.91
C ASP A 115 1.01 -3.46 -14.43
N TYR A 116 1.35 -2.36 -13.77
CA TYR A 116 1.08 -2.12 -12.36
C TYR A 116 0.05 -1.02 -12.19
N LYS A 117 -0.73 -1.12 -11.13
CA LYS A 117 -1.61 -0.06 -10.68
C LYS A 117 -1.30 0.29 -9.23
N TYR A 118 -1.31 1.59 -8.94
CA TYR A 118 -0.90 2.15 -7.67
C TYR A 118 -2.02 2.96 -7.02
N LEU A 119 -2.15 2.83 -5.70
CA LEU A 119 -2.81 3.77 -4.82
C LEU A 119 -1.72 4.61 -4.14
N ALA A 120 -1.65 5.90 -4.41
CA ALA A 120 -0.73 6.83 -3.77
C ALA A 120 -1.50 7.71 -2.78
N VAL A 121 -1.13 7.69 -1.51
CA VAL A 121 -1.76 8.47 -0.44
C VAL A 121 -0.73 9.45 0.12
N VAL A 122 -1.16 10.70 0.29
CA VAL A 122 -0.34 11.80 0.81
C VAL A 122 -0.65 12.03 2.27
N TYR A 123 0.40 12.26 3.05
CA TYR A 123 0.33 12.63 4.48
C TYR A 123 1.22 13.84 4.71
N LYS A 124 0.87 14.63 5.73
CA LYS A 124 1.62 15.79 6.13
C LYS A 124 2.00 15.72 7.60
N ALA A 125 3.30 15.83 7.87
CA ALA A 125 3.85 16.00 9.20
C ALA A 125 4.15 17.48 9.48
N ASP A 126 4.78 17.78 10.60
CA ASP A 126 5.12 19.16 11.01
C ASP A 126 6.14 19.82 10.07
N ASP A 127 7.03 19.06 9.44
CA ASP A 127 8.15 19.57 8.64
C ASP A 127 8.35 18.85 7.27
N ALA A 128 7.48 17.90 6.94
CA ALA A 128 7.60 17.11 5.72
C ALA A 128 6.24 16.67 5.18
N PHE A 129 6.23 16.35 3.88
CA PHE A 129 5.21 15.52 3.26
C PHE A 129 5.72 14.09 3.08
N TYR A 130 4.79 13.16 3.17
CA TYR A 130 5.00 11.77 2.82
C TYR A 130 4.05 11.38 1.69
N MET A 131 4.57 10.61 0.74
CA MET A 131 3.75 9.85 -0.18
C MET A 131 4.02 8.38 0.07
N VAL A 132 2.96 7.61 0.35
CA VAL A 132 3.04 6.15 0.43
C VAL A 132 2.27 5.57 -0.75
N GLN A 133 2.97 4.77 -1.55
CA GLN A 133 2.41 4.09 -2.71
C GLN A 133 2.22 2.61 -2.41
N PHE A 134 1.04 2.12 -2.71
CA PHE A 134 0.64 0.72 -2.63
C PHE A 134 0.39 0.22 -4.04
N GLY A 135 1.21 -0.68 -4.52
CA GLY A 135 1.16 -1.17 -5.90
C GLY A 135 0.98 -2.68 -5.98
N THR A 136 0.34 -3.12 -7.04
CA THR A 136 0.21 -4.52 -7.44
C THR A 136 -0.02 -4.60 -8.95
N PHE A 137 -0.02 -5.81 -9.51
CA PHE A 137 -0.42 -6.02 -10.90
C PHE A 137 -1.83 -5.47 -11.15
N THR A 138 -2.03 -4.87 -12.32
CA THR A 138 -3.30 -4.18 -12.64
C THR A 138 -4.52 -5.09 -12.46
N GLU A 139 -4.41 -6.39 -12.83
CA GLU A 139 -5.49 -7.36 -12.66
C GLU A 139 -5.82 -7.72 -11.20
N LEU A 140 -4.90 -7.50 -10.26
CA LEU A 140 -5.10 -7.80 -8.84
C LEU A 140 -5.54 -6.58 -8.03
N PHE A 141 -5.43 -5.38 -8.60
CA PHE A 141 -5.59 -4.13 -7.87
C PHE A 141 -6.94 -3.99 -7.17
N ASP A 142 -8.03 -4.29 -7.84
CA ASP A 142 -9.36 -4.13 -7.25
C ASP A 142 -9.59 -5.10 -6.08
N ALA A 143 -8.98 -6.30 -6.14
CA ALA A 143 -9.03 -7.27 -5.05
C ALA A 143 -8.15 -6.85 -3.84
N GLN A 144 -7.06 -6.13 -4.08
CA GLN A 144 -6.13 -5.66 -3.05
C GLN A 144 -6.50 -4.29 -2.47
N LEU A 145 -7.40 -3.54 -3.11
CA LEU A 145 -7.66 -2.14 -2.76
C LEU A 145 -8.11 -1.94 -1.30
N GLU A 146 -8.93 -2.84 -0.76
CA GLU A 146 -9.36 -2.78 0.65
C GLU A 146 -8.19 -3.02 1.61
N THR A 147 -7.30 -3.95 1.29
CA THR A 147 -6.06 -4.21 2.03
C THR A 147 -5.15 -2.98 2.02
N PHE A 148 -4.95 -2.36 0.86
CA PHE A 148 -4.15 -1.14 0.71
C PHE A 148 -4.72 0.02 1.52
N TRP A 149 -6.04 0.18 1.57
CA TRP A 149 -6.66 1.16 2.45
C TRP A 149 -6.42 0.85 3.92
N GLY A 150 -6.47 -0.42 4.33
CA GLY A 150 -6.13 -0.82 5.70
C GLY A 150 -4.69 -0.44 6.07
N TYR A 151 -3.73 -0.60 5.15
CA TYR A 151 -2.35 -0.15 5.34
C TYR A 151 -2.26 1.38 5.39
N ALA A 152 -2.91 2.08 4.45
CA ALA A 152 -2.91 3.54 4.41
C ALA A 152 -3.48 4.17 5.69
N GLU A 153 -4.57 3.62 6.22
CA GLU A 153 -5.21 4.08 7.46
C GLU A 153 -4.36 3.79 8.71
N SER A 154 -3.37 2.89 8.62
CA SER A 154 -2.43 2.60 9.72
C SER A 154 -1.25 3.56 9.80
N VAL A 155 -1.00 4.35 8.76
CA VAL A 155 0.15 5.29 8.70
C VAL A 155 0.02 6.35 9.79
N LYS A 156 1.14 6.58 10.49
CA LYS A 156 1.32 7.65 11.48
C LYS A 156 2.58 8.41 11.13
N VAL A 157 2.46 9.70 10.91
CA VAL A 157 3.53 10.66 10.63
C VAL A 157 3.74 11.61 11.78
#